data_097270732a1eddbfae70d7fa9e9c277c
#
_entry.id   097270732a1eddbfae70d7fa9e9c277c
#
_cell.length_a   1.000
_cell.length_b   1.000
_cell.length_c   1.000
_cell.angle_alpha   90.00
_cell.angle_beta   90.00
_cell.angle_gamma   90.00
#
_symmetry.space_group_name_H-M   'P 1'
#
loop_
_entity.id
_entity.type
_entity.pdbx_description
1 polymer ?
#
loop_
_entity_poly.entity_id
_entity_poly.type
_entity_poly.pdbx_seq_one_letter_code
_entity_poly.pdbx_strand_id
1 'polypeptide(L)'
;MNLIHLNYKIDKEKYRKIFYDIHQRGEWYQWKKFEPRLSWWKVYLKDRSDIRHLTKEVEQDLGIWGMNTYPRFAYLFANNNVPPHVDEDDMTSIQINLFDKQPVMVVEDQQVPYECVLLENGKLKHWVEPVNYDRLMLKFCIRHPWKEIIERIPDEIQNR
;
A
#
# COMPACT_ATOMS: atom_id res chain seq x y z
N MET A 1 -6.10 17.75 -4.23
CA MET A 1 -5.18 16.64 -3.97
C MET A 1 -5.93 15.34 -4.13
N ASN A 2 -5.44 14.46 -5.00
CA ASN A 2 -6.09 13.17 -5.26
C ASN A 2 -5.69 12.13 -4.20
N LEU A 3 -6.31 12.25 -3.04
CA LEU A 3 -6.19 11.35 -1.90
C LEU A 3 -7.56 11.20 -1.26
N ILE A 4 -7.99 9.96 -1.03
CA ILE A 4 -9.28 9.66 -0.39
C ILE A 4 -9.08 8.54 0.64
N HIS A 5 -9.57 8.76 1.86
CA HIS A 5 -9.70 7.69 2.84
C HIS A 5 -10.86 6.80 2.45
N LEU A 6 -10.62 5.49 2.44
CA LEU A 6 -11.64 4.50 2.15
C LEU A 6 -12.14 3.85 3.44
N ASN A 7 -13.46 3.78 3.60
CA ASN A 7 -14.08 3.07 4.71
C ASN A 7 -14.15 1.57 4.42
N TYR A 8 -12.99 0.95 4.28
CA TYR A 8 -12.83 -0.48 4.05
C TYR A 8 -12.14 -1.13 5.23
N LYS A 9 -12.73 -2.17 5.78
CA LYS A 9 -12.18 -2.93 6.91
C LYS A 9 -11.73 -4.30 6.44
N ILE A 10 -10.42 -4.45 6.29
CA ILE A 10 -9.80 -5.73 5.95
C ILE A 10 -9.77 -6.65 7.18
N ASP A 11 -9.82 -7.96 6.95
CA ASP A 11 -9.48 -8.95 7.97
C ASP A 11 -7.97 -8.96 8.20
N LYS A 12 -7.51 -8.12 9.10
CA LYS A 12 -6.07 -7.93 9.39
C LYS A 12 -5.39 -9.23 9.82
N GLU A 13 -6.04 -10.03 10.64
CA GLU A 13 -5.48 -11.29 11.14
C GLU A 13 -5.21 -12.27 10.00
N LYS A 14 -6.18 -12.44 9.09
CA LYS A 14 -6.03 -13.29 7.90
C LYS A 14 -4.84 -12.86 7.03
N TYR A 15 -4.75 -11.56 6.72
CA TYR A 15 -3.71 -11.06 5.82
C TYR A 15 -2.33 -10.96 6.50
N ARG A 16 -2.27 -10.72 7.80
CA ARG A 16 -1.00 -10.88 8.56
C ARG A 16 -0.50 -12.32 8.48
N LYS A 17 -1.38 -13.30 8.64
CA LYS A 17 -1.01 -14.72 8.53
C LYS A 17 -0.47 -15.07 7.14
N ILE A 18 -1.13 -14.61 6.08
CA ILE A 18 -0.66 -14.79 4.71
C ILE A 18 0.75 -14.18 4.54
N PHE A 19 0.94 -12.97 5.04
CA PHE A 19 2.24 -12.30 5.03
C PHE A 19 3.33 -13.12 5.71
N TYR A 20 3.09 -13.59 6.94
CA TYR A 20 4.08 -14.36 7.69
C TYR A 20 4.39 -15.71 7.04
N ASP A 21 3.41 -16.37 6.44
CA ASP A 21 3.63 -17.60 5.69
C ASP A 21 4.58 -17.36 4.50
N ILE A 22 4.39 -16.28 3.77
CA ILE A 22 5.28 -15.88 2.67
C ILE A 22 6.66 -15.51 3.20
N HIS A 23 6.73 -14.76 4.28
CA HIS A 23 8.00 -14.35 4.90
C HIS A 23 8.84 -15.55 5.35
N GLN A 24 8.22 -16.57 5.95
CA GLN A 24 8.89 -17.79 6.37
C GLN A 24 9.50 -18.57 5.20
N ARG A 25 8.91 -18.50 4.02
CA ARG A 25 9.45 -19.12 2.81
C ARG A 25 10.65 -18.37 2.21
N GLY A 26 11.05 -17.25 2.79
CA GLY A 26 12.19 -16.46 2.33
C GLY A 26 11.98 -15.75 0.99
N GLU A 27 10.76 -15.57 0.56
CA GLU A 27 10.39 -14.97 -0.73
C GLU A 27 10.36 -13.45 -0.69
N TRP A 28 11.32 -12.85 -0.02
CA TRP A 28 11.44 -11.42 0.17
C TRP A 28 12.63 -10.83 -0.54
N TYR A 29 12.50 -9.59 -0.98
CA TYR A 29 13.66 -8.79 -1.28
C TYR A 29 13.54 -7.41 -0.62
N GLN A 30 14.68 -6.79 -0.41
CA GLN A 30 14.77 -5.45 0.15
C GLN A 30 14.69 -4.43 -0.98
N TRP A 31 13.85 -3.41 -0.81
CA TRP A 31 13.81 -2.30 -1.74
C TRP A 31 15.03 -1.41 -1.52
N LYS A 32 15.85 -1.25 -2.57
CA LYS A 32 17.09 -0.47 -2.53
C LYS A 32 17.02 0.83 -3.31
N LYS A 33 15.85 1.27 -3.75
CA LYS A 33 15.67 2.48 -4.57
C LYS A 33 16.22 3.73 -3.88
N PHE A 34 16.24 3.77 -2.57
CA PHE A 34 16.63 4.94 -1.78
C PHE A 34 17.98 4.73 -1.07
N GLU A 35 18.98 4.20 -1.80
CA GLU A 35 20.33 4.11 -1.29
C GLU A 35 20.88 5.51 -0.90
N PRO A 36 21.71 5.64 0.14
CA PRO A 36 22.37 4.60 0.92
C PRO A 36 21.62 4.11 2.18
N ARG A 37 20.37 3.76 2.10
CA ARG A 37 19.70 2.96 3.12
C ARG A 37 19.06 3.69 4.28
N LEU A 38 18.43 4.79 3.99
CA LEU A 38 17.52 5.42 4.95
C LEU A 38 16.14 4.75 4.98
N SER A 39 15.93 3.75 4.12
CA SER A 39 14.64 3.13 3.94
C SER A 39 14.79 1.59 3.76
N TRP A 40 14.01 0.85 4.50
CA TRP A 40 14.09 -0.62 4.57
C TRP A 40 12.70 -1.23 4.35
N TRP A 41 12.20 -1.11 3.12
CA TRP A 41 11.04 -1.88 2.72
C TRP A 41 11.45 -3.30 2.33
N LYS A 42 10.80 -4.28 2.94
CA LYS A 42 10.79 -5.63 2.41
C LYS A 42 9.50 -5.85 1.65
N VAL A 43 9.63 -6.21 0.40
CA VAL A 43 8.49 -6.34 -0.51
C VAL A 43 8.51 -7.73 -1.12
N TYR A 44 7.37 -8.40 -1.10
CA TYR A 44 7.20 -9.64 -1.83
C TYR A 44 6.85 -9.35 -3.29
N LEU A 45 7.70 -9.80 -4.20
CA LEU A 45 7.51 -9.58 -5.64
C LEU A 45 7.74 -10.80 -6.51
N LYS A 46 8.01 -11.95 -5.92
CA LYS A 46 8.49 -13.10 -6.68
C LYS A 46 7.50 -13.58 -7.74
N ASP A 47 6.26 -13.72 -7.38
CA ASP A 47 5.20 -14.08 -8.32
C ASP A 47 3.93 -13.30 -7.99
N ARG A 48 3.65 -12.28 -8.80
CA ARG A 48 2.48 -11.43 -8.61
C ARG A 48 1.17 -12.21 -8.77
N SER A 49 1.16 -13.29 -9.55
CA SER A 49 -0.03 -14.11 -9.73
C SER A 49 -0.40 -14.85 -8.44
N ASP A 50 0.58 -15.32 -7.69
CA ASP A 50 0.36 -15.99 -6.41
C ASP A 50 -0.27 -15.04 -5.39
N ILE A 51 0.27 -13.85 -5.24
CA ILE A 51 -0.29 -12.83 -4.35
C ILE A 51 -1.67 -12.40 -4.82
N ARG A 52 -1.84 -12.17 -6.11
CA ARG A 52 -3.12 -11.74 -6.67
C ARG A 52 -4.23 -12.75 -6.44
N HIS A 53 -3.91 -14.04 -6.47
CA HIS A 53 -4.85 -15.09 -6.11
C HIS A 53 -5.30 -14.96 -4.64
N LEU A 54 -4.37 -14.66 -3.74
CA LEU A 54 -4.65 -14.52 -2.30
C LEU A 54 -5.42 -13.24 -1.96
N THR A 55 -5.33 -12.20 -2.80
CA THR A 55 -5.92 -10.88 -2.55
C THR A 55 -7.17 -10.61 -3.39
N LYS A 56 -7.64 -11.59 -4.16
CA LYS A 56 -8.78 -11.45 -5.07
C LYS A 56 -10.03 -10.89 -4.38
N GLU A 57 -10.37 -11.38 -3.21
CA GLU A 57 -11.54 -10.94 -2.45
C GLU A 57 -11.45 -9.45 -2.11
N VAL A 58 -10.29 -8.98 -1.69
CA VAL A 58 -10.07 -7.55 -1.40
C VAL A 58 -10.20 -6.71 -2.66
N GLU A 59 -9.62 -7.15 -3.79
CA GLU A 59 -9.73 -6.45 -5.06
C GLU A 59 -11.18 -6.38 -5.55
N GLN A 60 -11.96 -7.45 -5.34
CA GLN A 60 -13.39 -7.46 -5.67
C GLN A 60 -14.17 -6.49 -4.78
N ASP A 61 -13.93 -6.51 -3.46
CA ASP A 61 -14.59 -5.60 -2.52
C ASP A 61 -14.30 -4.13 -2.85
N LEU A 62 -13.07 -3.83 -3.27
CA LEU A 62 -12.64 -2.49 -3.66
C LEU A 62 -13.06 -2.09 -5.09
N GLY A 63 -13.66 -3.01 -5.86
CA GLY A 63 -14.09 -2.75 -7.24
C GLY A 63 -12.96 -2.69 -8.28
N ILE A 64 -11.74 -3.05 -7.90
CA ILE A 64 -10.56 -2.96 -8.77
C ILE A 64 -10.16 -4.29 -9.43
N TRP A 65 -10.89 -5.36 -9.18
CA TRP A 65 -10.64 -6.65 -9.83
C TRP A 65 -10.80 -6.53 -11.34
N GLY A 66 -9.81 -7.04 -12.08
CA GLY A 66 -9.77 -6.93 -13.54
C GLY A 66 -9.05 -5.68 -14.07
N MET A 67 -8.66 -4.74 -13.20
CA MET A 67 -7.76 -3.65 -13.57
C MET A 67 -6.30 -4.12 -13.62
N ASN A 68 -5.44 -3.29 -14.21
CA ASN A 68 -3.99 -3.52 -14.20
C ASN A 68 -3.43 -3.19 -12.81
N THR A 69 -3.51 -4.15 -11.91
CA THR A 69 -3.23 -4.02 -10.47
C THR A 69 -2.10 -4.94 -10.06
N TYR A 70 -1.21 -4.43 -9.20
CA TYR A 70 -0.09 -5.18 -8.65
C TYR A 70 -0.16 -5.18 -7.13
N PRO A 71 -0.68 -6.25 -6.50
CA PRO A 71 -0.69 -6.37 -5.04
C PRO A 71 0.72 -6.67 -4.51
N ARG A 72 1.02 -6.13 -3.35
CA ARG A 72 2.26 -6.42 -2.62
C ARG A 72 2.08 -6.19 -1.13
N PHE A 73 2.80 -6.96 -0.33
CA PHE A 73 3.00 -6.64 1.07
C PHE A 73 4.25 -5.78 1.21
N ALA A 74 4.20 -4.77 2.05
CA ALA A 74 5.34 -3.93 2.35
C ALA A 74 5.54 -3.81 3.85
N TYR A 75 6.72 -4.21 4.31
CA TYR A 75 7.11 -4.16 5.72
C TYR A 75 8.22 -3.13 5.92
N LEU A 76 7.98 -2.18 6.80
CA LEU A 76 8.98 -1.18 7.17
C LEU A 76 9.34 -1.35 8.65
N PHE A 77 10.60 -1.65 8.90
CA PHE A 77 11.11 -1.81 10.26
C PHE A 77 11.05 -0.49 11.06
N ALA A 78 10.94 -0.63 12.38
CA ALA A 78 11.04 0.50 13.31
C ALA A 78 12.30 1.34 13.05
N ASN A 79 12.19 2.64 13.26
CA ASN A 79 13.26 3.63 13.09
C ASN A 79 13.79 3.79 11.66
N ASN A 80 13.10 3.23 10.67
CA ASN A 80 13.39 3.45 9.25
C ASN A 80 12.37 4.39 8.63
N ASN A 81 12.77 5.03 7.54
CA ASN A 81 11.95 5.98 6.82
C ASN A 81 11.93 5.67 5.32
N VAL A 82 11.01 6.29 4.62
CA VAL A 82 11.01 6.39 3.16
C VAL A 82 11.16 7.86 2.82
N PRO A 83 12.23 8.26 2.11
CA PRO A 83 12.47 9.67 1.81
C PRO A 83 11.42 10.24 0.85
N PRO A 84 11.25 11.57 0.81
CA PRO A 84 10.32 12.23 -0.09
C PRO A 84 10.55 11.83 -1.56
N HIS A 85 9.49 11.41 -2.23
CA HIS A 85 9.54 11.01 -3.64
C HIS A 85 8.16 11.08 -4.29
N VAL A 86 8.13 10.96 -5.60
CA VAL A 86 6.95 10.72 -6.42
C VAL A 86 7.20 9.39 -7.13
N ASP A 87 6.21 8.54 -7.20
CA ASP A 87 6.32 7.27 -7.91
C ASP A 87 6.25 7.47 -9.44
N GLU A 88 6.27 6.38 -10.20
CA GLU A 88 6.17 6.43 -11.65
C GLU A 88 4.87 7.11 -12.11
N ASP A 89 4.90 7.75 -13.27
CA ASP A 89 3.73 8.36 -13.89
C ASP A 89 2.57 7.36 -14.00
N ASP A 90 1.36 7.87 -13.86
CA ASP A 90 0.10 7.11 -13.90
C ASP A 90 -0.03 6.05 -12.81
N MET A 91 0.76 6.14 -11.75
CA MET A 91 0.65 5.26 -10.61
C MET A 91 -0.36 5.81 -9.59
N THR A 92 -1.33 4.99 -9.25
CA THR A 92 -2.24 5.18 -8.12
C THR A 92 -2.13 3.96 -7.23
N SER A 93 -2.27 4.13 -5.93
CA SER A 93 -2.23 3.00 -5.01
C SER A 93 -3.35 3.05 -3.99
N ILE A 94 -3.80 1.86 -3.60
CA ILE A 94 -4.57 1.66 -2.37
C ILE A 94 -3.62 1.05 -1.36
N GLN A 95 -3.51 1.66 -0.19
CA GLN A 95 -2.67 1.22 0.91
C GLN A 95 -3.53 0.88 2.11
N ILE A 96 -3.39 -0.33 2.63
CA ILE A 96 -4.21 -0.86 3.73
C ILE A 96 -3.28 -1.25 4.87
N ASN A 97 -3.48 -0.64 6.02
CA ASN A 97 -2.75 -0.98 7.24
C ASN A 97 -3.14 -2.38 7.74
N LEU A 98 -2.15 -3.22 8.04
CA LEU A 98 -2.38 -4.56 8.58
C LEU A 98 -2.02 -4.70 10.06
N PHE A 99 -1.36 -3.72 10.66
CA PHE A 99 -1.07 -3.72 12.10
C PHE A 99 -2.12 -2.93 12.89
N ASP A 100 -2.16 -3.13 14.21
CA ASP A 100 -3.14 -2.47 15.04
C ASP A 100 -2.85 -0.96 15.19
N LYS A 101 -1.57 -0.58 15.15
CA LYS A 101 -1.17 0.81 15.25
C LYS A 101 -1.34 1.52 13.90
N GLN A 102 -2.08 2.61 13.93
CA GLN A 102 -2.35 3.39 12.72
C GLN A 102 -1.07 4.07 12.21
N PRO A 103 -0.66 3.81 10.96
CA PRO A 103 0.49 4.49 10.39
C PRO A 103 0.15 5.91 9.95
N VAL A 104 1.19 6.72 9.84
CA VAL A 104 1.10 8.07 9.28
C VAL A 104 2.08 8.18 8.11
N MET A 105 1.60 8.66 6.96
CA MET A 105 2.46 9.12 5.89
C MET A 105 2.39 10.64 5.78
N VAL A 106 3.34 11.25 5.11
CA VAL A 106 3.27 12.67 4.75
C VAL A 106 3.02 12.76 3.25
N VAL A 107 2.03 13.56 2.86
CA VAL A 107 1.66 13.79 1.46
C VAL A 107 1.56 15.29 1.25
N GLU A 108 2.36 15.84 0.33
CA GLU A 108 2.39 17.30 0.07
C GLU A 108 2.48 18.12 1.37
N ASP A 109 3.41 17.76 2.24
CA ASP A 109 3.67 18.39 3.54
C ASP A 109 2.54 18.23 4.59
N GLN A 110 1.52 17.42 4.32
CA GLN A 110 0.44 17.14 5.26
C GLN A 110 0.58 15.74 5.87
N GLN A 111 0.42 15.64 7.17
CA GLN A 111 0.38 14.35 7.86
C GLN A 111 -0.96 13.65 7.58
N VAL A 112 -0.88 12.43 7.09
CA VAL A 112 -2.04 11.62 6.71
C VAL A 112 -2.01 10.30 7.49
N PRO A 113 -2.69 10.24 8.65
CA PRO A 113 -2.93 8.95 9.31
C PRO A 113 -3.95 8.15 8.49
N TYR A 114 -3.77 6.82 8.38
CA TYR A 114 -4.66 6.03 7.54
C TYR A 114 -4.84 4.59 8.03
N GLU A 115 -6.01 4.03 7.75
CA GLU A 115 -6.28 2.59 7.78
C GLU A 115 -6.38 2.04 6.36
N CYS A 116 -7.10 2.72 5.50
CA CYS A 116 -7.17 2.43 4.06
C CYS A 116 -7.23 3.75 3.30
N VAL A 117 -6.33 3.94 2.36
CA VAL A 117 -6.24 5.19 1.59
C VAL A 117 -5.96 4.92 0.13
N LEU A 118 -6.67 5.64 -0.73
CA LEU A 118 -6.40 5.74 -2.16
C LEU A 118 -5.58 7.00 -2.42
N LEU A 119 -4.46 6.88 -3.10
CA LEU A 119 -3.50 7.96 -3.32
C LEU A 119 -2.99 7.94 -4.76
N GLU A 120 -3.03 9.09 -5.45
CA GLU A 120 -2.37 9.27 -6.76
C GLU A 120 -0.87 9.50 -6.55
N ASN A 121 -0.15 8.45 -6.18
CA ASN A 121 1.25 8.51 -5.79
C ASN A 121 2.21 8.79 -6.95
N GLY A 122 1.77 8.69 -8.20
CA GLY A 122 2.53 9.12 -9.38
C GLY A 122 2.57 10.63 -9.58
N LYS A 123 1.77 11.39 -8.83
CA LYS A 123 1.73 12.86 -8.91
C LYS A 123 2.00 13.55 -7.58
N LEU A 124 1.63 12.92 -6.47
CA LEU A 124 1.75 13.49 -5.14
C LEU A 124 3.08 13.11 -4.50
N LYS A 125 3.83 14.11 -4.08
CA LYS A 125 5.05 13.91 -3.30
C LYS A 125 4.69 13.36 -1.93
N HIS A 126 5.27 12.23 -1.58
CA HIS A 126 4.95 11.53 -0.35
C HIS A 126 6.19 10.88 0.29
N TRP A 127 6.13 10.69 1.60
CA TRP A 127 7.20 10.05 2.36
C TRP A 127 6.69 9.50 3.68
N VAL A 128 7.56 8.77 4.37
CA VAL A 128 7.24 8.16 5.66
C VAL A 128 8.36 8.50 6.65
N GLU A 129 7.99 9.19 7.73
CA GLU A 129 8.90 9.52 8.81
C GLU A 129 9.23 8.29 9.66
N PRO A 130 10.42 8.26 10.29
CA PRO A 130 10.77 7.16 11.19
C PRO A 130 9.90 7.17 12.44
N VAL A 131 9.49 5.99 12.87
CA VAL A 131 8.75 5.77 14.11
C VAL A 131 9.35 4.56 14.85
N ASN A 132 9.05 4.41 16.12
CA ASN A 132 9.64 3.36 16.97
C ASN A 132 8.88 2.03 16.92
N TYR A 133 8.10 1.79 15.90
CA TYR A 133 7.36 0.55 15.70
C TYR A 133 7.40 0.11 14.24
N ASP A 134 7.23 -1.19 14.02
CA ASP A 134 7.15 -1.77 12.69
C ASP A 134 5.82 -1.44 12.02
N ARG A 135 5.84 -1.33 10.69
CA ARG A 135 4.65 -1.09 9.88
C ARG A 135 4.53 -2.17 8.81
N LEU A 136 3.31 -2.63 8.59
CA LEU A 136 2.99 -3.60 7.54
C LEU A 136 1.74 -3.12 6.81
N MET A 137 1.81 -3.11 5.49
CA MET A 137 0.66 -2.79 4.65
C MET A 137 0.49 -3.80 3.52
N LEU A 138 -0.75 -3.96 3.08
CA LEU A 138 -1.09 -4.51 1.78
C LEU A 138 -1.30 -3.32 0.84
N LYS A 139 -0.53 -3.28 -0.25
CA LYS A 139 -0.57 -2.21 -1.22
C LYS A 139 -0.98 -2.76 -2.59
N PHE A 140 -1.96 -2.12 -3.20
CA PHE A 140 -2.32 -2.34 -4.59
C PHE A 140 -1.80 -1.18 -5.43
N CYS A 141 -0.84 -1.44 -6.30
CA CYS A 141 -0.37 -0.47 -7.29
C CYS A 141 -1.22 -0.61 -8.55
N ILE A 142 -1.86 0.47 -8.97
CA ILE A 142 -2.87 0.45 -10.04
C ILE A 142 -2.42 1.38 -11.15
N ARG A 143 -2.22 0.83 -12.36
CA ARG A 143 -1.79 1.60 -13.54
C ARG A 143 -3.01 1.98 -14.39
N HIS A 144 -3.84 2.85 -13.82
CA HIS A 144 -4.98 3.45 -14.49
C HIS A 144 -5.11 4.92 -14.08
N PRO A 145 -5.71 5.77 -14.91
CA PRO A 145 -6.01 7.14 -14.54
C PRO A 145 -6.90 7.20 -13.29
N TRP A 146 -6.65 8.19 -12.46
CA TRP A 146 -7.41 8.42 -11.21
C TRP A 146 -8.92 8.33 -11.41
N LYS A 147 -9.43 8.99 -12.46
CA LYS A 147 -10.88 9.02 -12.75
C LYS A 147 -11.47 7.61 -12.92
N GLU A 148 -10.79 6.75 -13.66
CA GLU A 148 -11.26 5.37 -13.88
C GLU A 148 -11.33 4.58 -12.59
N ILE A 149 -10.36 4.77 -11.71
CA ILE A 149 -10.30 4.07 -10.42
C ILE A 149 -11.46 4.53 -9.52
N ILE A 150 -11.65 5.85 -9.41
CA ILE A 150 -12.72 6.43 -8.60
C ILE A 150 -14.11 5.97 -9.04
N GLU A 151 -14.32 5.83 -10.34
CA GLU A 151 -15.60 5.35 -10.89
C GLU A 151 -15.88 3.88 -10.57
N ARG A 152 -14.85 3.10 -10.25
CA ARG A 152 -14.98 1.67 -9.93
C ARG A 152 -15.11 1.38 -8.44
N ILE A 153 -14.54 2.22 -7.60
CA ILE A 153 -14.63 2.03 -6.15
C ILE A 153 -16.07 2.26 -5.70
N PRO A 154 -16.69 1.32 -4.96
CA PRO A 154 -18.06 1.48 -4.48
C PRO A 154 -18.26 2.76 -3.68
N ASP A 155 -19.34 3.46 -3.94
CA ASP A 155 -19.63 4.75 -3.28
C ASP A 155 -19.73 4.63 -1.76
N GLU A 156 -20.23 3.50 -1.26
CA GLU A 156 -20.38 3.23 0.17
C GLU A 156 -19.07 3.16 0.94
N ILE A 157 -17.94 2.91 0.26
CA ILE A 157 -16.63 2.89 0.91
C ILE A 157 -15.81 4.16 0.63
N GLN A 158 -16.25 5.00 -0.28
CA GLN A 158 -15.62 6.29 -0.52
C GLN A 158 -16.01 7.27 0.57
N ASN A 159 -15.03 7.68 1.35
CA ASN A 159 -15.24 8.67 2.42
C ASN A 159 -15.02 10.07 1.83
N ARG A 160 -16.04 10.53 1.11
CA ARG A 160 -16.03 11.86 0.48
C ARG A 160 -16.77 12.90 1.33
#